data_da8025a1f802ea8613e740ce527acabc
#
_entry.id   da8025a1f802ea8613e740ce527acabc
#
_cell.length_a   1.000
_cell.length_b   1.000
_cell.length_c   1.000
_cell.angle_alpha   90.00
_cell.angle_beta   90.00
_cell.angle_gamma   90.00
#
_symmetry.space_group_name_H-M   'P 1'
#
loop_
_entity.id
_entity.type
_entity.pdbx_description
1 polymer ?
#
loop_
_entity_poly.entity_id
_entity_poly.type
_entity_poly.pdbx_seq_one_letter_code
_entity_poly.pdbx_strand_id
1 'polypeptide(L)'
;GNISFLGDKGKVVSMPYTFKYDVVSGKEAVAFESGALLSADKMMVLYRGVANPISGSILGADNSQTTLSAPGASVSKTGGGKWNVTPGSGSTIALTISGKGPNGKPISQKFDFRIKNVPPPQGQIRGENVLNMPASSIPNQTISAAIPEFDFPVTFTVTSFKFKVPGRAAMLVNGSSMSSVASMVKGLRSGDIVYVADIQATATGLGGQTLKKISPIVINVQ
;
A
#
# COMPACT_ATOMS: atom_id res chain seq x y z
N GLY A 1 -20.15 -8.40 46.53
CA GLY A 1 -19.63 -7.02 46.62
C GLY A 1 -20.76 -6.00 46.58
N ASN A 2 -20.46 -4.76 46.98
CA ASN A 2 -21.38 -3.64 46.88
C ASN A 2 -20.73 -2.53 46.04
N ILE A 3 -21.47 -1.98 45.12
CA ILE A 3 -21.09 -0.75 44.41
C ILE A 3 -21.84 0.40 45.09
N SER A 4 -21.11 1.39 45.60
CA SER A 4 -21.68 2.55 46.24
C SER A 4 -21.38 3.81 45.45
N PHE A 5 -22.36 4.66 45.23
CA PHE A 5 -22.19 5.95 44.58
C PHE A 5 -23.02 7.02 45.27
N LEU A 6 -22.60 8.27 45.14
CA LEU A 6 -23.36 9.40 45.64
C LEU A 6 -24.54 9.69 44.69
N GLY A 7 -25.75 9.51 45.18
CA GLY A 7 -26.94 9.92 44.46
C GLY A 7 -27.26 11.40 44.68
N ASP A 8 -28.32 11.87 44.04
CA ASP A 8 -28.83 13.23 44.20
C ASP A 8 -29.05 13.58 45.68
N LYS A 9 -28.63 14.76 46.12
CA LYS A 9 -28.64 15.26 47.50
C LYS A 9 -27.63 14.62 48.45
N GLY A 10 -26.51 14.06 47.95
CA GLY A 10 -25.44 13.54 48.79
C GLY A 10 -25.74 12.25 49.52
N LYS A 11 -26.84 11.56 49.18
CA LYS A 11 -27.20 10.28 49.80
C LYS A 11 -26.42 9.16 49.12
N VAL A 12 -25.69 8.36 49.93
CA VAL A 12 -24.98 7.19 49.39
C VAL A 12 -26.02 6.10 49.03
N VAL A 13 -26.04 5.72 47.78
CA VAL A 13 -26.81 4.57 47.26
C VAL A 13 -25.87 3.41 47.11
N SER A 14 -26.18 2.27 47.75
CA SER A 14 -25.38 1.04 47.65
C SER A 14 -26.20 -0.04 46.98
N MET A 15 -25.65 -0.60 45.93
CA MET A 15 -26.24 -1.70 45.16
C MET A 15 -25.42 -2.97 45.39
N PRO A 16 -26.00 -4.04 45.97
CA PRO A 16 -25.32 -5.31 46.08
C PRO A 16 -25.19 -5.95 44.70
N TYR A 17 -24.04 -6.53 44.40
CA TYR A 17 -23.85 -7.36 43.23
C TYR A 17 -23.20 -8.69 43.63
N THR A 18 -23.58 -9.74 42.95
CA THR A 18 -22.99 -11.06 43.12
C THR A 18 -22.31 -11.45 41.81
N PHE A 19 -21.03 -11.76 41.91
CA PHE A 19 -20.24 -12.25 40.79
C PHE A 19 -19.90 -13.71 41.09
N LYS A 20 -20.24 -14.61 40.16
CA LYS A 20 -19.83 -16.02 40.24
C LYS A 20 -18.71 -16.22 39.23
N TYR A 21 -17.62 -16.80 39.64
CA TYR A 21 -16.55 -17.27 38.77
C TYR A 21 -16.15 -18.68 39.25
N ASP A 22 -15.91 -19.55 38.32
CA ASP A 22 -15.41 -20.88 38.59
C ASP A 22 -13.88 -20.82 38.63
N VAL A 23 -13.31 -21.26 39.74
CA VAL A 23 -11.84 -21.43 39.86
C VAL A 23 -11.56 -22.83 39.35
N VAL A 24 -11.06 -22.89 38.10
CA VAL A 24 -10.55 -24.12 37.51
C VAL A 24 -9.14 -24.38 37.99
N SER A 25 -8.86 -25.59 38.49
CA SER A 25 -7.48 -25.99 38.77
C SER A 25 -6.69 -25.97 37.47
N GLY A 26 -5.46 -25.47 37.48
CA GLY A 26 -4.62 -25.16 36.29
C GLY A 26 -4.32 -26.31 35.31
N LYS A 27 -5.16 -27.34 35.27
CA LYS A 27 -5.18 -28.41 34.27
C LYS A 27 -6.39 -28.33 33.31
N GLU A 28 -7.43 -27.56 33.62
CA GLU A 28 -8.47 -27.26 32.65
C GLU A 28 -8.09 -26.01 31.89
N ALA A 29 -7.50 -26.24 30.72
CA ALA A 29 -7.27 -25.17 29.77
C ALA A 29 -8.61 -24.49 29.47
N VAL A 30 -8.69 -23.19 29.72
CA VAL A 30 -9.72 -22.37 29.14
C VAL A 30 -9.70 -22.66 27.64
N ALA A 31 -10.72 -23.33 27.14
CA ALA A 31 -10.91 -23.46 25.70
C ALA A 31 -11.16 -22.05 25.20
N PHE A 32 -10.12 -21.43 24.68
CA PHE A 32 -10.31 -20.24 23.85
C PHE A 32 -11.07 -20.72 22.63
N GLU A 33 -12.39 -20.43 22.62
CA GLU A 33 -13.14 -20.54 21.38
C GLU A 33 -12.41 -19.69 20.36
N SER A 34 -12.03 -20.32 19.26
CA SER A 34 -11.38 -19.65 18.15
C SER A 34 -12.29 -18.52 17.70
N GLY A 35 -11.93 -17.29 18.04
CA GLY A 35 -12.69 -16.11 17.66
C GLY A 35 -12.81 -16.05 16.15
N ALA A 36 -14.03 -15.80 15.64
CA ALA A 36 -14.25 -15.59 14.21
C ALA A 36 -13.44 -14.38 13.73
N LEU A 37 -12.50 -14.58 12.82
CA LEU A 37 -11.84 -13.51 12.10
C LEU A 37 -12.73 -13.12 10.93
N LEU A 38 -13.28 -11.90 10.98
CA LEU A 38 -13.96 -11.31 9.83
C LEU A 38 -12.92 -10.78 8.87
N SER A 39 -12.80 -11.41 7.70
CA SER A 39 -11.93 -10.95 6.62
C SER A 39 -12.76 -10.33 5.52
N ALA A 40 -12.36 -9.16 5.01
CA ALA A 40 -12.94 -8.60 3.81
C ALA A 40 -12.33 -9.31 2.59
N ASP A 41 -13.01 -10.30 2.04
CA ASP A 41 -12.50 -11.18 0.95
C ASP A 41 -11.98 -10.42 -0.27
N LYS A 42 -12.49 -9.22 -0.52
CA LYS A 42 -12.00 -8.34 -1.59
C LYS A 42 -10.67 -7.66 -1.27
N MET A 43 -10.26 -7.62 -0.01
CA MET A 43 -9.02 -6.98 0.45
C MET A 43 -7.84 -7.94 0.57
N MET A 44 -8.04 -9.26 0.43
CA MET A 44 -6.96 -10.25 0.44
C MET A 44 -6.22 -10.23 -0.90
N VAL A 45 -5.40 -9.20 -1.07
CA VAL A 45 -4.64 -8.94 -2.30
C VAL A 45 -3.19 -8.68 -1.96
N LEU A 46 -2.29 -9.31 -2.71
CA LEU A 46 -0.87 -8.99 -2.71
C LEU A 46 -0.49 -8.44 -4.08
N TYR A 47 0.42 -7.48 -4.09
CA TYR A 47 0.96 -6.94 -5.34
C TYR A 47 2.24 -7.67 -5.71
N ARG A 48 2.30 -8.10 -6.97
CA ARG A 48 3.44 -8.82 -7.54
C ARG A 48 4.71 -7.97 -7.50
N GLY A 49 5.83 -8.59 -7.11
CA GLY A 49 7.17 -7.99 -7.17
C GLY A 49 7.43 -6.86 -6.17
N VAL A 50 6.47 -6.51 -5.33
CA VAL A 50 6.67 -5.57 -4.23
C VAL A 50 6.60 -6.30 -2.89
N ALA A 51 7.26 -5.76 -1.88
CA ALA A 51 7.19 -6.27 -0.52
C ALA A 51 5.84 -5.90 0.10
N ASN A 52 4.95 -6.89 0.27
CA ASN A 52 3.65 -6.70 0.90
C ASN A 52 3.80 -6.96 2.41
N PRO A 53 3.54 -5.96 3.27
CA PRO A 53 3.58 -6.16 4.71
C PRO A 53 2.39 -7.00 5.16
N ILE A 54 2.66 -8.09 5.88
CA ILE A 54 1.67 -9.00 6.44
C ILE A 54 1.86 -9.06 7.94
N SER A 55 0.78 -8.95 8.66
CA SER A 55 0.72 -9.18 10.10
C SER A 55 -0.19 -10.35 10.40
N GLY A 56 0.22 -11.20 11.30
CA GLY A 56 -0.58 -12.35 11.74
C GLY A 56 -0.18 -12.81 13.13
N SER A 57 -1.13 -13.41 13.83
CA SER A 57 -0.93 -13.96 15.15
C SER A 57 -1.74 -15.24 15.32
N ILE A 58 -1.30 -16.08 16.23
CA ILE A 58 -2.07 -17.24 16.73
C ILE A 58 -2.48 -16.90 18.15
N LEU A 59 -3.79 -16.95 18.43
CA LEU A 59 -4.33 -16.63 19.75
C LEU A 59 -3.67 -17.51 20.83
N GLY A 60 -3.15 -16.85 21.85
CA GLY A 60 -2.48 -17.51 22.97
C GLY A 60 -1.08 -18.03 22.68
N ALA A 61 -0.52 -17.72 21.52
CA ALA A 61 0.86 -18.05 21.15
C ALA A 61 1.78 -16.82 21.24
N ASP A 62 3.08 -17.10 21.46
CA ASP A 62 4.10 -16.07 21.33
C ASP A 62 4.31 -15.74 19.83
N ASN A 63 4.04 -14.50 19.47
CA ASN A 63 4.21 -14.02 18.10
C ASN A 63 5.66 -14.13 17.59
N SER A 64 6.64 -14.15 18.49
CA SER A 64 8.05 -14.35 18.11
C SER A 64 8.30 -15.74 17.52
N GLN A 65 7.52 -16.75 17.95
CA GLN A 65 7.62 -18.14 17.51
C GLN A 65 6.67 -18.50 16.37
N THR A 66 5.84 -17.56 15.93
CA THR A 66 5.01 -17.78 14.75
C THR A 66 5.84 -17.73 13.48
N THR A 67 5.49 -18.57 12.52
CA THR A 67 6.10 -18.65 11.19
C THR A 67 5.06 -18.44 10.12
N LEU A 68 5.49 -17.88 8.99
CA LEU A 68 4.68 -17.72 7.79
C LEU A 68 5.35 -18.46 6.63
N SER A 69 4.58 -19.29 5.94
CA SER A 69 4.98 -19.95 4.72
C SER A 69 4.12 -19.48 3.56
N ALA A 70 4.71 -19.20 2.41
CA ALA A 70 4.03 -18.76 1.19
C ALA A 70 4.75 -19.37 -0.03
N PRO A 71 4.46 -20.62 -0.42
CA PRO A 71 5.05 -21.23 -1.60
C PRO A 71 4.79 -20.39 -2.85
N GLY A 72 5.86 -20.06 -3.59
CA GLY A 72 5.78 -19.17 -4.75
C GLY A 72 6.01 -17.68 -4.45
N ALA A 73 6.35 -17.33 -3.21
CA ALA A 73 6.76 -15.99 -2.80
C ALA A 73 8.07 -16.01 -2.00
N SER A 74 8.77 -14.88 -2.00
CA SER A 74 9.82 -14.62 -1.02
C SER A 74 9.18 -14.10 0.27
N VAL A 75 9.55 -14.67 1.42
CA VAL A 75 9.03 -14.27 2.73
C VAL A 75 10.20 -13.86 3.61
N SER A 76 10.17 -12.66 4.15
CA SER A 76 11.14 -12.16 5.12
C SER A 76 10.44 -11.73 6.41
N LYS A 77 10.89 -12.25 7.55
CA LYS A 77 10.36 -11.88 8.87
C LYS A 77 10.91 -10.50 9.26
N THR A 78 10.03 -9.58 9.64
CA THR A 78 10.38 -8.21 10.04
C THR A 78 10.17 -7.95 11.53
N GLY A 79 9.49 -8.87 12.21
CA GLY A 79 9.24 -8.79 13.65
C GLY A 79 8.42 -9.97 14.17
N GLY A 80 8.06 -9.95 15.43
CA GLY A 80 7.13 -10.92 15.99
C GLY A 80 5.76 -10.81 15.33
N GLY A 81 5.33 -11.84 14.60
CA GLY A 81 4.06 -11.83 13.85
C GLY A 81 4.01 -10.86 12.67
N LYS A 82 5.17 -10.43 12.14
CA LYS A 82 5.23 -9.51 11.00
C LYS A 82 6.19 -10.02 9.93
N TRP A 83 5.77 -9.94 8.68
CA TRP A 83 6.54 -10.39 7.52
C TRP A 83 6.35 -9.46 6.34
N ASN A 84 7.31 -9.45 5.44
CA ASN A 84 7.16 -8.96 4.08
C ASN A 84 7.05 -10.16 3.14
N VAL A 85 5.99 -10.18 2.32
CA VAL A 85 5.75 -11.23 1.33
C VAL A 85 5.84 -10.61 -0.06
N THR A 86 6.74 -11.12 -0.89
CA THR A 86 6.91 -10.69 -2.28
C THR A 86 6.50 -11.83 -3.20
N PRO A 87 5.27 -11.82 -3.73
CA PRO A 87 4.79 -12.88 -4.61
C PRO A 87 5.46 -12.82 -5.99
N GLY A 88 5.76 -14.01 -6.52
CA GLY A 88 6.30 -14.20 -7.86
C GLY A 88 5.20 -14.33 -8.93
N SER A 89 5.17 -15.45 -9.63
CA SER A 89 4.19 -15.78 -10.68
C SER A 89 2.86 -16.26 -10.11
N GLY A 90 1.84 -16.36 -10.95
CA GLY A 90 0.51 -16.85 -10.57
C GLY A 90 -0.50 -15.73 -10.33
N SER A 91 -1.77 -16.09 -10.15
CA SER A 91 -2.89 -15.18 -9.87
C SER A 91 -3.37 -15.28 -8.42
N THR A 92 -3.01 -16.36 -7.73
CA THR A 92 -3.34 -16.63 -6.33
C THR A 92 -2.15 -17.22 -5.61
N ILE A 93 -2.12 -17.08 -4.30
CA ILE A 93 -1.11 -17.64 -3.42
C ILE A 93 -1.72 -17.96 -2.06
N ALA A 94 -1.32 -19.10 -1.50
CA ALA A 94 -1.69 -19.49 -0.16
C ALA A 94 -0.61 -19.07 0.84
N LEU A 95 -0.99 -18.32 1.86
CA LEU A 95 -0.18 -18.01 3.02
C LEU A 95 -0.60 -18.89 4.18
N THR A 96 0.33 -19.59 4.79
CA THR A 96 0.07 -20.46 5.94
C THR A 96 0.82 -19.93 7.15
N ILE A 97 0.08 -19.50 8.16
CA ILE A 97 0.63 -19.15 9.47
C ILE A 97 0.66 -20.39 10.36
N SER A 98 1.75 -20.61 11.03
CA SER A 98 1.94 -21.79 11.90
C SER A 98 2.65 -21.41 13.19
N GLY A 99 2.33 -22.12 14.26
CA GLY A 99 2.96 -21.94 15.58
C GLY A 99 2.40 -22.91 16.61
N LYS A 100 2.78 -22.74 17.87
CA LYS A 100 2.27 -23.53 18.99
C LYS A 100 1.21 -22.73 19.73
N GLY A 101 0.02 -23.27 19.88
CA GLY A 101 -1.03 -22.69 20.69
C GLY A 101 -0.72 -22.75 22.19
N PRO A 102 -1.62 -22.20 23.05
CA PRO A 102 -1.41 -22.11 24.50
C PRO A 102 -1.21 -23.48 25.17
N ASN A 103 -1.71 -24.56 24.58
CA ASN A 103 -1.55 -25.93 25.08
C ASN A 103 -0.34 -26.66 24.48
N GLY A 104 0.56 -25.95 23.83
CA GLY A 104 1.73 -26.52 23.12
C GLY A 104 1.38 -27.30 21.84
N LYS A 105 0.06 -27.39 21.49
CA LYS A 105 -0.36 -28.08 20.27
C LYS A 105 -0.03 -27.24 19.03
N PRO A 106 0.42 -27.86 17.95
CA PRO A 106 0.67 -27.14 16.70
C PRO A 106 -0.65 -26.65 16.12
N ILE A 107 -0.65 -25.39 15.69
CA ILE A 107 -1.73 -24.74 14.96
C ILE A 107 -1.16 -24.32 13.62
N SER A 108 -1.93 -24.57 12.56
CA SER A 108 -1.61 -24.12 11.20
C SER A 108 -2.89 -23.69 10.51
N GLN A 109 -2.89 -22.49 9.94
CA GLN A 109 -4.05 -21.95 9.23
C GLN A 109 -3.63 -21.34 7.91
N LYS A 110 -4.37 -21.69 6.86
CA LYS A 110 -4.15 -21.27 5.50
C LYS A 110 -5.09 -20.11 5.14
N PHE A 111 -4.55 -19.12 4.40
CA PHE A 111 -5.29 -18.00 3.84
C PHE A 111 -4.93 -17.84 2.38
N ASP A 112 -5.94 -17.73 1.52
CA ASP A 112 -5.75 -17.59 0.08
C ASP A 112 -5.81 -16.11 -0.30
N PHE A 113 -4.77 -15.64 -0.99
CA PHE A 113 -4.65 -14.26 -1.48
C PHE A 113 -4.63 -14.24 -3.00
N ARG A 114 -5.20 -13.18 -3.57
CA ARG A 114 -5.07 -12.89 -5.00
C ARG A 114 -3.80 -12.10 -5.25
N ILE A 115 -3.10 -12.40 -6.33
CA ILE A 115 -1.94 -11.65 -6.78
C ILE A 115 -2.39 -10.69 -7.88
N LYS A 116 -2.17 -9.39 -7.69
CA LYS A 116 -2.38 -8.36 -8.70
C LYS A 116 -1.04 -7.79 -9.18
N ASN A 117 -1.04 -7.35 -10.41
CA ASN A 117 0.09 -6.56 -10.92
C ASN A 117 0.03 -5.15 -10.34
N VAL A 118 1.21 -4.54 -10.11
CA VAL A 118 1.31 -3.13 -9.75
C VAL A 118 0.62 -2.28 -10.85
N PRO A 119 -0.20 -1.29 -10.48
CA PRO A 119 -0.84 -0.39 -11.45
C PRO A 119 0.18 0.35 -12.32
N PRO A 120 -0.20 0.84 -13.51
CA PRO A 120 0.68 1.67 -14.31
C PRO A 120 0.92 3.02 -13.62
N PRO A 121 2.15 3.55 -13.68
CA PRO A 121 2.44 4.88 -13.15
C PRO A 121 1.87 5.98 -14.04
N GLN A 122 1.63 7.13 -13.44
CA GLN A 122 1.23 8.36 -14.12
C GLN A 122 2.39 9.34 -14.13
N GLY A 123 2.58 10.02 -15.28
CA GLY A 123 3.41 11.21 -15.34
C GLY A 123 2.71 12.37 -14.62
N GLN A 124 3.48 13.16 -13.86
CA GLN A 124 2.94 14.23 -13.03
C GLN A 124 3.81 15.46 -13.07
N ILE A 125 3.16 16.62 -12.93
CA ILE A 125 3.77 17.89 -12.56
C ILE A 125 3.04 18.34 -11.30
N ARG A 126 3.77 18.58 -10.19
CA ARG A 126 3.20 18.93 -8.89
C ARG A 126 2.13 17.96 -8.37
N GLY A 127 2.26 16.66 -8.70
CA GLY A 127 1.31 15.63 -8.30
C GLY A 127 0.10 15.43 -9.22
N GLU A 128 -0.04 16.22 -10.27
CA GLU A 128 -1.17 16.18 -11.20
C GLU A 128 -0.72 15.75 -12.61
N ASN A 129 -1.57 15.03 -13.35
CA ASN A 129 -1.30 14.64 -14.72
C ASN A 129 -2.12 15.42 -15.76
N VAL A 130 -3.12 16.15 -15.32
CA VAL A 130 -3.87 17.13 -16.13
C VAL A 130 -3.90 18.43 -15.35
N LEU A 131 -3.34 19.49 -15.91
CA LEU A 131 -3.21 20.76 -15.19
C LEU A 131 -3.33 21.96 -16.13
N ASN A 132 -3.66 23.12 -15.54
CA ASN A 132 -3.78 24.38 -16.23
C ASN A 132 -2.63 25.28 -15.80
N MET A 133 -1.91 25.90 -16.74
CA MET A 133 -0.87 26.89 -16.41
C MET A 133 -0.56 27.83 -17.58
N PRO A 134 0.00 29.03 -17.29
CA PRO A 134 0.52 29.91 -18.32
C PRO A 134 1.70 29.27 -19.07
N ALA A 135 1.81 29.55 -20.37
CA ALA A 135 2.93 29.05 -21.20
C ALA A 135 4.29 29.38 -20.60
N SER A 136 4.45 30.56 -20.02
CA SER A 136 5.70 31.03 -19.39
C SER A 136 6.12 30.21 -18.17
N SER A 137 5.18 29.51 -17.52
CA SER A 137 5.47 28.68 -16.34
C SER A 137 5.93 27.27 -16.70
N ILE A 138 5.68 26.81 -17.92
CA ILE A 138 5.99 25.45 -18.37
C ILE A 138 7.48 25.11 -18.25
N PRO A 139 8.42 25.97 -18.72
CA PRO A 139 9.85 25.65 -18.64
C PRO A 139 10.41 25.52 -17.22
N ASN A 140 9.70 26.06 -16.24
CA ASN A 140 10.11 26.03 -14.83
C ASN A 140 9.62 24.77 -14.09
N GLN A 141 8.99 23.82 -14.80
CA GLN A 141 8.44 22.61 -14.20
C GLN A 141 9.44 21.46 -14.25
N THR A 142 9.23 20.53 -13.34
CA THR A 142 9.93 19.24 -13.31
C THR A 142 8.88 18.14 -13.40
N ILE A 143 9.18 17.13 -14.21
CA ILE A 143 8.32 15.95 -14.38
C ILE A 143 8.69 14.91 -13.33
N SER A 144 7.71 14.36 -12.71
CA SER A 144 7.77 13.18 -11.86
C SER A 144 6.88 12.07 -12.41
N ALA A 145 7.00 10.90 -11.83
CA ALA A 145 6.08 9.78 -12.07
C ALA A 145 5.74 9.14 -10.73
N ALA A 146 4.49 8.76 -10.56
CA ALA A 146 3.99 8.09 -9.36
C ALA A 146 2.81 7.16 -9.71
N ILE A 147 2.51 6.24 -8.84
CA ILE A 147 1.29 5.45 -8.89
C ILE A 147 0.33 6.07 -7.87
N PRO A 148 -0.77 6.69 -8.29
CA PRO A 148 -1.72 7.29 -7.37
C PRO A 148 -2.32 6.27 -6.40
N GLU A 149 -2.53 6.66 -5.15
CA GLU A 149 -3.15 5.84 -4.10
C GLU A 149 -2.48 4.46 -3.92
N PHE A 150 -1.15 4.41 -4.07
CA PHE A 150 -0.39 3.19 -3.94
C PHE A 150 0.68 3.33 -2.85
N ASP A 151 0.35 2.87 -1.65
CA ASP A 151 1.13 3.07 -0.41
C ASP A 151 2.36 2.14 -0.27
N PHE A 152 2.80 1.54 -1.38
CA PHE A 152 4.01 0.71 -1.38
C PHE A 152 5.25 1.54 -1.70
N PRO A 153 6.41 1.18 -1.18
CA PRO A 153 7.66 1.94 -1.37
C PRO A 153 8.23 1.71 -2.78
N VAL A 154 7.53 2.26 -3.78
CA VAL A 154 7.97 2.29 -5.18
C VAL A 154 8.28 3.73 -5.55
N THR A 155 9.49 3.97 -6.06
CA THR A 155 9.91 5.30 -6.50
C THR A 155 10.33 5.28 -7.97
N PHE A 156 10.14 6.42 -8.65
CA PHE A 156 10.44 6.58 -10.07
C PHE A 156 11.40 7.75 -10.27
N THR A 157 12.41 7.54 -11.11
CA THR A 157 13.31 8.59 -11.55
C THR A 157 13.14 8.77 -13.04
N VAL A 158 12.56 9.90 -13.48
CA VAL A 158 12.33 10.21 -14.89
C VAL A 158 13.68 10.44 -15.58
N THR A 159 13.91 9.74 -16.68
CA THR A 159 15.16 9.80 -17.46
C THR A 159 15.02 10.55 -18.78
N SER A 160 13.84 10.54 -19.39
CA SER A 160 13.52 11.30 -20.60
C SER A 160 12.03 11.37 -20.85
N PHE A 161 11.61 12.27 -21.69
CA PHE A 161 10.25 12.40 -22.17
C PHE A 161 10.19 13.10 -23.52
N LYS A 162 9.05 13.01 -24.22
CA LYS A 162 8.76 13.79 -25.42
C LYS A 162 7.80 14.93 -25.07
N PHE A 163 8.20 16.13 -25.41
CA PHE A 163 7.39 17.33 -25.29
C PHE A 163 6.77 17.70 -26.62
N LYS A 164 5.46 17.88 -26.69
CA LYS A 164 4.72 18.16 -27.91
C LYS A 164 3.79 19.34 -27.72
N VAL A 165 3.90 20.31 -28.63
CA VAL A 165 3.01 21.46 -28.77
C VAL A 165 2.23 21.38 -30.07
N PRO A 166 1.08 22.07 -30.22
CA PRO A 166 0.34 22.11 -31.47
C PRO A 166 1.20 22.57 -32.65
N GLY A 167 1.01 21.92 -33.81
CA GLY A 167 1.65 22.31 -35.06
C GLY A 167 3.18 22.09 -35.16
N ARG A 168 3.82 21.48 -34.15
CA ARG A 168 5.27 21.21 -34.16
C ARG A 168 5.58 19.74 -33.93
N ALA A 169 6.72 19.30 -34.42
CA ALA A 169 7.25 17.98 -34.10
C ALA A 169 7.55 17.86 -32.59
N ALA A 170 7.41 16.65 -32.05
CA ALA A 170 7.73 16.40 -30.65
C ALA A 170 9.25 16.50 -30.43
N MET A 171 9.64 17.14 -29.33
CA MET A 171 11.03 17.27 -28.90
C MET A 171 11.34 16.23 -27.84
N LEU A 172 12.43 15.47 -28.00
CA LEU A 172 12.96 14.62 -26.95
C LEU A 172 13.72 15.46 -25.93
N VAL A 173 13.39 15.30 -24.67
CA VAL A 173 14.06 15.95 -23.53
C VAL A 173 14.67 14.85 -22.66
N ASN A 174 15.94 15.00 -22.33
CA ASN A 174 16.65 14.13 -21.41
C ASN A 174 16.55 14.69 -19.98
N GLY A 175 16.36 13.80 -19.01
CA GLY A 175 16.12 14.15 -17.62
C GLY A 175 14.65 14.47 -17.34
N SER A 176 14.42 15.12 -16.21
CA SER A 176 13.07 15.47 -15.71
C SER A 176 12.73 16.96 -15.81
N SER A 177 13.74 17.82 -16.08
CA SER A 177 13.54 19.28 -16.16
C SER A 177 12.95 19.70 -17.50
N MET A 178 11.98 20.62 -17.48
CA MET A 178 11.40 21.21 -18.69
C MET A 178 12.10 22.47 -19.17
N SER A 179 13.24 22.84 -18.61
CA SER A 179 13.94 24.09 -18.97
C SER A 179 14.28 24.20 -20.47
N SER A 180 14.62 23.08 -21.11
CA SER A 180 14.98 23.02 -22.53
C SER A 180 13.81 23.29 -23.48
N VAL A 181 12.56 23.23 -23.03
CA VAL A 181 11.39 23.45 -23.89
C VAL A 181 11.01 24.95 -24.01
N ALA A 182 11.78 25.85 -23.40
CA ALA A 182 11.48 27.30 -23.40
C ALA A 182 11.26 27.90 -24.81
N SER A 183 11.99 27.42 -25.82
CA SER A 183 11.81 27.86 -27.20
C SER A 183 10.54 27.32 -27.86
N MET A 184 10.05 26.16 -27.41
CA MET A 184 8.85 25.52 -27.95
C MET A 184 7.56 26.15 -27.44
N VAL A 185 7.60 26.69 -26.22
CA VAL A 185 6.40 27.32 -25.61
C VAL A 185 6.19 28.76 -26.09
N LYS A 186 7.19 29.36 -26.76
CA LYS A 186 7.04 30.67 -27.37
C LYS A 186 5.99 30.61 -28.50
N GLY A 187 4.96 31.41 -28.39
CA GLY A 187 3.87 31.45 -29.36
C GLY A 187 2.66 30.57 -29.01
N LEU A 188 2.69 29.84 -27.90
CA LEU A 188 1.48 29.21 -27.36
C LEU A 188 0.49 30.27 -26.90
N ARG A 189 -0.78 29.98 -27.11
CA ARG A 189 -1.92 30.84 -26.74
C ARG A 189 -2.79 30.15 -25.70
N SER A 190 -3.57 30.93 -25.00
CA SER A 190 -4.62 30.38 -24.13
C SER A 190 -5.53 29.46 -24.95
N GLY A 191 -5.83 28.29 -24.41
CA GLY A 191 -6.59 27.22 -25.07
C GLY A 191 -5.74 26.18 -25.81
N ASP A 192 -4.44 26.42 -26.02
CA ASP A 192 -3.55 25.39 -26.59
C ASP A 192 -3.36 24.23 -25.58
N ILE A 193 -3.24 23.02 -26.13
CA ILE A 193 -2.99 21.83 -25.33
C ILE A 193 -1.58 21.30 -25.61
N VAL A 194 -0.81 21.12 -24.55
CA VAL A 194 0.54 20.60 -24.60
C VAL A 194 0.58 19.20 -24.00
N TYR A 195 1.31 18.30 -24.61
CA TYR A 195 1.47 16.92 -24.14
C TYR A 195 2.92 16.63 -23.74
N VAL A 196 3.07 16.01 -22.58
CA VAL A 196 4.31 15.35 -22.20
C VAL A 196 4.06 13.86 -22.29
N ALA A 197 4.65 13.22 -23.28
CA ALA A 197 4.39 11.83 -23.62
C ALA A 197 5.68 10.99 -23.66
N ASP A 198 5.55 9.69 -23.83
CA ASP A 198 6.66 8.74 -23.88
C ASP A 198 7.66 8.93 -22.74
N ILE A 199 7.13 9.18 -21.54
CA ILE A 199 7.92 9.38 -20.32
C ILE A 199 8.65 8.07 -20.01
N GLN A 200 9.98 8.14 -19.93
CA GLN A 200 10.83 7.04 -19.50
C GLN A 200 11.31 7.28 -18.08
N ALA A 201 11.33 6.25 -17.28
CA ALA A 201 11.84 6.32 -15.91
C ALA A 201 12.51 5.02 -15.51
N THR A 202 13.42 5.09 -14.56
CA THR A 202 13.84 3.94 -13.77
C THR A 202 12.98 3.84 -12.55
N ALA A 203 12.70 2.61 -12.09
CA ALA A 203 11.90 2.37 -10.91
C ALA A 203 12.68 1.55 -9.88
N THR A 204 12.52 1.87 -8.61
CA THR A 204 12.99 1.05 -7.49
C THR A 204 11.81 0.51 -6.71
N GLY A 205 11.98 -0.64 -6.07
CA GLY A 205 10.92 -1.29 -5.28
C GLY A 205 10.00 -2.23 -6.09
N LEU A 206 10.22 -2.41 -7.39
CA LEU A 206 9.39 -3.29 -8.25
C LEU A 206 9.87 -4.74 -8.34
N GLY A 207 10.93 -5.14 -7.59
CA GLY A 207 11.42 -6.52 -7.56
C GLY A 207 11.75 -7.12 -8.93
N GLY A 208 12.33 -6.31 -9.84
CA GLY A 208 12.72 -6.76 -11.18
C GLY A 208 11.58 -6.83 -12.20
N GLN A 209 10.36 -6.36 -11.86
CA GLN A 209 9.27 -6.27 -12.84
C GLN A 209 9.53 -5.17 -13.87
N THR A 210 9.12 -5.44 -15.11
CA THR A 210 9.15 -4.45 -16.17
C THR A 210 8.21 -3.30 -15.85
N LEU A 211 8.73 -2.07 -15.89
CA LEU A 211 7.95 -0.87 -15.72
C LEU A 211 6.89 -0.77 -16.83
N LYS A 212 5.63 -0.62 -16.45
CA LYS A 212 4.56 -0.34 -17.39
C LYS A 212 4.69 1.08 -17.95
N LYS A 213 4.13 1.29 -19.13
CA LYS A 213 4.11 2.60 -19.78
C LYS A 213 3.52 3.65 -18.83
N ILE A 214 4.26 4.75 -18.67
CA ILE A 214 3.82 5.89 -17.87
C ILE A 214 2.79 6.68 -18.68
N SER A 215 1.67 7.03 -18.06
CA SER A 215 0.65 7.83 -18.74
C SER A 215 1.15 9.25 -19.02
N PRO A 216 0.70 9.89 -20.11
CA PRO A 216 1.13 11.23 -20.47
C PRO A 216 0.60 12.29 -19.50
N ILE A 217 1.24 13.45 -19.49
CA ILE A 217 0.77 14.66 -18.83
C ILE A 217 0.12 15.55 -19.88
N VAL A 218 -0.99 16.17 -19.52
CA VAL A 218 -1.72 17.14 -20.34
C VAL A 218 -1.66 18.50 -19.66
N ILE A 219 -1.21 19.50 -20.39
CA ILE A 219 -1.14 20.89 -19.92
C ILE A 219 -2.07 21.72 -20.79
N ASN A 220 -3.11 22.30 -20.19
CA ASN A 220 -3.97 23.29 -20.82
C ASN A 220 -3.34 24.67 -20.58
N VAL A 221 -3.03 25.37 -21.65
CA VAL A 221 -2.42 26.70 -21.58
C VAL A 221 -3.47 27.75 -21.29
N GLN A 222 -3.20 28.59 -20.28
CA GLN A 222 -4.03 29.73 -19.87
C GLN A 222 -3.52 31.03 -20.40
#